data_ba4a72fe89922aafbba2c14a88c48318
#
_entry.id   ba4a72fe89922aafbba2c14a88c48318
#
_cell.length_a   1.000
_cell.length_b   1.000
_cell.length_c   1.000
_cell.angle_alpha   90.00
_cell.angle_beta   90.00
_cell.angle_gamma   90.00
#
_symmetry.space_group_name_H-M   'P 1'
#
loop_
_entity.id
_entity.type
_entity.pdbx_description
1 polymer ?
#
loop_
_entity_poly.entity_id
_entity_poly.type
_entity_poly.pdbx_seq_one_letter_code
_entity_poly.pdbx_strand_id
1 'polypeptide(L)'
;MIVLPSFQKIRNSDNLTPWDLFTKEHENLRSDGEKWMKDTANYCMLVATLITTVVFAAAFTVPSGSNQETGTPILLKSIWFRVFFIFDAIALLSSSTSILVFLSILTSRFTQMDFHVSLPSKLVWGLTALFISILGVVVAFSATCFLVVKCEMSWPPIDIIALVIGTIALAFLPIIAFILLHYQLWADIMRSTYWSVFLFKPSKHRIF
;
A
#
# COMPACT_ATOMS: atom_id res chain seq x y z
N MET A 1 26.84 10.29 14.26
CA MET A 1 27.78 10.94 15.18
C MET A 1 27.88 10.05 16.41
N ILE A 2 29.04 9.39 16.63
CA ILE A 2 29.23 8.50 17.78
C ILE A 2 29.67 9.39 18.94
N VAL A 3 28.75 9.76 19.79
CA VAL A 3 29.03 10.52 21.01
C VAL A 3 29.57 9.53 22.04
N LEU A 4 30.69 9.84 22.68
CA LEU A 4 31.24 9.01 23.76
C LEU A 4 30.18 8.81 24.86
N PRO A 5 30.05 7.60 25.44
CA PRO A 5 29.04 7.29 26.45
C PRO A 5 29.07 8.23 27.67
N SER A 6 30.21 8.82 27.98
CA SER A 6 30.38 9.79 29.06
C SER A 6 29.62 11.10 28.81
N PHE A 7 29.52 11.55 27.56
CA PHE A 7 28.82 12.80 27.21
C PHE A 7 27.31 12.63 27.13
N GLN A 8 26.80 11.42 27.01
CA GLN A 8 25.35 11.17 26.98
C GLN A 8 24.68 11.38 28.35
N LYS A 9 25.45 11.36 29.44
CA LYS A 9 24.96 11.49 30.82
C LYS A 9 25.20 12.88 31.43
N ILE A 10 25.86 13.79 30.71
CA ILE A 10 26.08 15.16 31.18
C ILE A 10 24.74 15.87 31.20
N ARG A 11 24.45 16.55 32.32
CA ARG A 11 23.25 17.36 32.51
C ARG A 11 23.61 18.83 32.40
N ASN A 12 22.72 19.62 31.77
CA ASN A 12 22.86 21.05 31.68
C ASN A 12 22.42 21.74 32.99
N SER A 13 22.40 23.10 33.00
CA SER A 13 21.90 23.90 34.10
C SER A 13 20.45 23.57 34.50
N ASP A 14 19.63 23.08 33.58
CA ASP A 14 18.25 22.72 33.79
C ASP A 14 18.07 21.21 34.16
N ASN A 15 19.18 20.53 34.50
CA ASN A 15 19.21 19.12 34.87
C ASN A 15 18.76 18.17 33.77
N LEU A 16 18.75 18.61 32.50
CA LEU A 16 18.36 17.83 31.31
C LEU A 16 19.60 17.20 30.67
N THR A 17 19.45 15.94 30.23
CA THR A 17 20.44 15.32 29.36
C THR A 17 20.36 15.87 27.93
N PRO A 18 21.43 15.75 27.10
CA PRO A 18 21.36 16.16 25.70
C PRO A 18 20.19 15.54 24.93
N TRP A 19 19.83 14.30 25.29
CA TRP A 19 18.66 13.62 24.71
C TRP A 19 17.33 14.24 25.16
N ASP A 20 17.20 14.56 26.44
CA ASP A 20 15.98 15.20 26.97
C ASP A 20 15.78 16.59 26.37
N LEU A 21 16.87 17.34 26.23
CA LEU A 21 16.82 18.67 25.60
C LEU A 21 16.42 18.57 24.12
N PHE A 22 17.07 17.67 23.38
CA PHE A 22 16.71 17.42 21.97
C PHE A 22 15.25 17.03 21.81
N THR A 23 14.76 16.12 22.65
CA THR A 23 13.37 15.66 22.62
C THR A 23 12.39 16.79 22.93
N LYS A 24 12.71 17.64 23.89
CA LYS A 24 11.90 18.79 24.28
C LYS A 24 11.82 19.85 23.18
N GLU A 25 12.94 20.16 22.55
CA GLU A 25 12.99 21.16 21.46
C GLU A 25 12.29 20.66 20.18
N HIS A 26 12.23 19.34 19.95
CA HIS A 26 11.62 18.74 18.75
C HIS A 26 10.24 18.12 19.01
N GLU A 27 9.62 18.40 20.16
CA GLU A 27 8.31 17.83 20.52
C GLU A 27 7.22 18.24 19.53
N ASN A 28 7.20 19.49 19.09
CA ASN A 28 6.25 19.97 18.10
C ASN A 28 6.41 19.24 16.76
N LEU A 29 7.64 19.08 16.28
CA LEU A 29 7.94 18.38 15.03
C LEU A 29 7.51 16.91 15.09
N ARG A 30 7.69 16.28 16.26
CA ARG A 30 7.24 14.91 16.50
C ARG A 30 5.71 14.81 16.47
N SER A 31 5.03 15.74 17.15
CA SER A 31 3.57 15.79 17.18
C SER A 31 2.97 15.99 15.79
N ASP A 32 3.55 16.88 15.00
CA ASP A 32 3.13 17.14 13.63
C ASP A 32 3.35 15.91 12.73
N GLY A 33 4.49 15.25 12.88
CA GLY A 33 4.79 13.99 12.17
C GLY A 33 3.84 12.86 12.55
N GLU A 34 3.48 12.73 13.83
CA GLU A 34 2.50 11.76 14.31
C GLU A 34 1.12 12.02 13.71
N LYS A 35 0.68 13.27 13.72
CA LYS A 35 -0.60 13.69 13.16
C LYS A 35 -0.65 13.40 11.66
N TRP A 36 0.38 13.81 10.90
CA TRP A 36 0.47 13.55 9.47
C TRP A 36 0.38 12.04 9.15
N MET A 37 1.06 11.21 9.93
CA MET A 37 1.07 9.76 9.72
C MET A 37 -0.30 9.13 10.01
N LYS A 38 -0.98 9.57 11.07
CA LYS A 38 -2.36 9.13 11.40
C LYS A 38 -3.35 9.57 10.33
N ASP A 39 -3.27 10.81 9.89
CA ASP A 39 -4.15 11.35 8.85
C ASP A 39 -3.95 10.57 7.54
N THR A 40 -2.71 10.32 7.13
CA THR A 40 -2.38 9.53 5.95
C THR A 40 -2.91 8.10 6.06
N ALA A 41 -2.69 7.43 7.20
CA ALA A 41 -3.21 6.09 7.44
C ALA A 41 -4.74 6.04 7.37
N ASN A 42 -5.42 7.05 7.91
CA ASN A 42 -6.87 7.15 7.88
C ASN A 42 -7.41 7.30 6.44
N TYR A 43 -6.82 8.19 5.64
CA TYR A 43 -7.22 8.34 4.22
C TYR A 43 -6.97 7.07 3.41
N CYS A 44 -5.83 6.42 3.59
CA CYS A 44 -5.52 5.16 2.91
C CYS A 44 -6.46 4.03 3.34
N MET A 45 -6.84 3.98 4.62
CA MET A 45 -7.81 3.02 5.14
C MET A 45 -9.20 3.21 4.52
N LEU A 46 -9.65 4.46 4.34
CA LEU A 46 -10.92 4.75 3.66
C LEU A 46 -10.92 4.23 2.22
N VAL A 47 -9.84 4.48 1.48
CA VAL A 47 -9.69 3.97 0.11
C VAL A 47 -9.68 2.44 0.09
N ALA A 48 -8.94 1.79 0.98
CA ALA A 48 -8.89 0.33 1.09
C ALA A 48 -10.27 -0.26 1.40
N THR A 49 -11.06 0.40 2.25
CA THR A 49 -12.42 -0.02 2.59
C THR A 49 -13.36 0.07 1.39
N LEU A 50 -13.27 1.17 0.61
CA LEU A 50 -14.05 1.31 -0.62
C LEU A 50 -13.71 0.21 -1.63
N ILE A 51 -12.43 -0.09 -1.83
CA ILE A 51 -12.00 -1.18 -2.72
C ILE A 51 -12.55 -2.51 -2.22
N THR A 52 -12.42 -2.80 -0.93
CA THR A 52 -12.92 -4.06 -0.32
C THR A 52 -14.41 -4.23 -0.58
N THR A 53 -15.21 -3.19 -0.41
CA THR A 53 -16.66 -3.28 -0.63
C THR A 53 -17.03 -3.50 -2.09
N VAL A 54 -16.34 -2.84 -3.02
CA VAL A 54 -16.57 -3.00 -4.47
C VAL A 54 -16.17 -4.39 -4.94
N VAL A 55 -15.00 -4.87 -4.53
CA VAL A 55 -14.47 -6.20 -4.88
C VAL A 55 -15.38 -7.29 -4.30
N PHE A 56 -15.81 -7.14 -3.05
CA PHE A 56 -16.76 -8.08 -2.45
C PHE A 56 -18.08 -8.15 -3.22
N ALA A 57 -18.63 -7.01 -3.64
CA ALA A 57 -19.83 -6.98 -4.46
C ALA A 57 -19.61 -7.62 -5.84
N ALA A 58 -18.46 -7.39 -6.46
CA ALA A 58 -18.10 -7.95 -7.76
C ALA A 58 -18.01 -9.49 -7.73
N ALA A 59 -17.56 -10.09 -6.64
CA ALA A 59 -17.51 -11.54 -6.46
C ALA A 59 -18.90 -12.21 -6.56
N PHE A 60 -19.95 -11.50 -6.14
CA PHE A 60 -21.35 -12.01 -6.17
C PHE A 60 -22.13 -11.61 -7.43
N THR A 61 -21.71 -10.53 -8.10
CA THR A 61 -22.31 -10.09 -9.37
C THR A 61 -21.55 -10.71 -10.55
N VAL A 62 -21.75 -12.01 -10.77
CA VAL A 62 -21.03 -12.76 -11.80
C VAL A 62 -21.37 -12.20 -13.20
N PRO A 63 -20.37 -11.80 -14.00
CA PRO A 63 -20.59 -11.39 -15.39
C PRO A 63 -21.18 -12.56 -16.21
N SER A 64 -22.20 -12.28 -17.01
CA SER A 64 -22.96 -13.23 -17.87
C SER A 64 -24.06 -14.05 -17.20
N GLY A 65 -24.40 -13.78 -15.96
CA GLY A 65 -25.51 -14.46 -15.28
C GLY A 65 -25.27 -15.93 -14.96
N SER A 66 -26.26 -16.54 -14.31
CA SER A 66 -26.29 -17.96 -13.96
C SER A 66 -27.33 -18.71 -14.81
N ASN A 67 -27.06 -19.95 -15.12
CA ASN A 67 -28.02 -20.83 -15.75
C ASN A 67 -29.22 -21.02 -14.81
N GLN A 68 -30.42 -20.77 -15.30
CA GLN A 68 -31.66 -20.81 -14.50
C GLN A 68 -31.97 -22.21 -13.94
N GLU A 69 -31.47 -23.28 -14.59
CA GLU A 69 -31.73 -24.65 -14.17
C GLU A 69 -30.71 -25.18 -13.14
N THR A 70 -29.45 -24.76 -13.23
CA THR A 70 -28.37 -25.32 -12.39
C THR A 70 -27.78 -24.31 -11.40
N GLY A 71 -28.14 -23.03 -11.49
CA GLY A 71 -27.57 -21.96 -10.66
C GLY A 71 -26.09 -21.68 -10.89
N THR A 72 -25.46 -22.38 -11.82
CA THR A 72 -24.03 -22.26 -12.09
C THR A 72 -23.76 -21.16 -13.12
N PRO A 73 -22.68 -20.36 -12.95
CA PRO A 73 -22.29 -19.37 -13.94
C PRO A 73 -22.02 -20.01 -15.30
N ILE A 74 -22.59 -19.46 -16.36
CA ILE A 74 -22.51 -19.99 -17.73
C ILE A 74 -21.04 -20.07 -18.21
N LEU A 75 -20.20 -19.16 -17.73
CA LEU A 75 -18.81 -19.01 -18.14
C LEU A 75 -17.77 -19.67 -17.23
N LEU A 76 -18.18 -20.58 -16.34
CA LEU A 76 -17.27 -21.31 -15.42
C LEU A 76 -16.12 -22.02 -16.15
N LYS A 77 -16.33 -22.46 -17.39
CA LYS A 77 -15.30 -23.13 -18.21
C LYS A 77 -14.31 -22.16 -18.88
N SER A 78 -14.59 -20.86 -18.86
CA SER A 78 -13.70 -19.86 -19.46
C SER A 78 -12.46 -19.62 -18.59
N ILE A 79 -11.30 -19.57 -19.24
CA ILE A 79 -10.04 -19.22 -18.55
C ILE A 79 -10.08 -17.80 -17.99
N TRP A 80 -10.76 -16.87 -18.67
CA TRP A 80 -10.92 -15.48 -18.26
C TRP A 80 -11.77 -15.31 -17.01
N PHE A 81 -12.77 -16.19 -16.83
CA PHE A 81 -13.55 -16.22 -15.59
C PHE A 81 -12.69 -16.62 -14.39
N ARG A 82 -11.81 -17.61 -14.57
CA ARG A 82 -10.88 -18.02 -13.52
C ARG A 82 -9.87 -16.91 -13.19
N VAL A 83 -9.36 -16.22 -14.20
CA VAL A 83 -8.49 -15.05 -14.01
C VAL A 83 -9.21 -13.95 -13.22
N PHE A 84 -10.42 -13.59 -13.61
CA PHE A 84 -11.25 -12.63 -12.87
C PHE A 84 -11.36 -13.03 -11.39
N PHE A 85 -11.80 -14.26 -11.10
CA PHE A 85 -12.04 -14.71 -9.74
C PHE A 85 -10.77 -14.73 -8.87
N ILE A 86 -9.65 -15.17 -9.43
CA ILE A 86 -8.36 -15.21 -8.73
C ILE A 86 -7.88 -13.80 -8.40
N PHE A 87 -7.91 -12.87 -9.35
CA PHE A 87 -7.44 -11.51 -9.13
C PHE A 87 -8.38 -10.70 -8.25
N ASP A 88 -9.68 -10.96 -8.31
CA ASP A 88 -10.67 -10.41 -7.40
C ASP A 88 -10.43 -10.87 -5.95
N ALA A 89 -10.17 -12.16 -5.74
CA ALA A 89 -9.80 -12.70 -4.43
C ALA A 89 -8.47 -12.11 -3.91
N ILE A 90 -7.44 -11.97 -4.77
CA ILE A 90 -6.18 -11.31 -4.40
C ILE A 90 -6.43 -9.86 -4.00
N ALA A 91 -7.25 -9.12 -4.74
CA ALA A 91 -7.58 -7.75 -4.43
C ALA A 91 -8.31 -7.63 -3.08
N LEU A 92 -9.25 -8.53 -2.80
CA LEU A 92 -9.98 -8.57 -1.53
C LEU A 92 -9.04 -8.83 -0.34
N LEU A 93 -8.18 -9.84 -0.44
CA LEU A 93 -7.24 -10.19 0.63
C LEU A 93 -6.21 -9.07 0.86
N SER A 94 -5.68 -8.47 -0.21
CA SER A 94 -4.71 -7.39 -0.11
C SER A 94 -5.32 -6.11 0.47
N SER A 95 -6.54 -5.73 0.07
CA SER A 95 -7.23 -4.57 0.65
C SER A 95 -7.56 -4.78 2.12
N SER A 96 -8.03 -5.97 2.50
CA SER A 96 -8.30 -6.32 3.91
C SER A 96 -7.02 -6.27 4.74
N THR A 97 -5.91 -6.79 4.23
CA THR A 97 -4.59 -6.71 4.89
C THR A 97 -4.15 -5.25 5.06
N SER A 98 -4.33 -4.43 4.04
CA SER A 98 -4.03 -2.99 4.09
C SER A 98 -4.81 -2.29 5.19
N ILE A 99 -6.13 -2.56 5.31
CA ILE A 99 -6.98 -2.02 6.39
C ILE A 99 -6.43 -2.39 7.77
N LEU A 100 -6.06 -3.67 7.98
CA LEU A 100 -5.53 -4.13 9.26
C LEU A 100 -4.20 -3.44 9.61
N VAL A 101 -3.32 -3.24 8.63
CA VAL A 101 -2.05 -2.53 8.83
C VAL A 101 -2.29 -1.07 9.19
N PHE A 102 -3.16 -0.36 8.48
CA PHE A 102 -3.48 1.04 8.80
C PHE A 102 -4.19 1.17 10.15
N LEU A 103 -5.10 0.25 10.49
CA LEU A 103 -5.73 0.19 11.81
C LEU A 103 -4.69 -0.02 12.91
N SER A 104 -3.68 -0.88 12.68
CA SER A 104 -2.55 -1.05 13.61
C SER A 104 -1.75 0.24 13.80
N ILE A 105 -1.60 1.09 12.78
CA ILE A 105 -0.96 2.40 12.91
C ILE A 105 -1.83 3.33 13.77
N LEU A 106 -3.14 3.41 13.50
CA LEU A 106 -4.06 4.28 14.23
C LEU A 106 -4.21 3.90 15.71
N THR A 107 -4.16 2.61 16.04
CA THR A 107 -4.28 2.11 17.41
C THR A 107 -2.95 2.04 18.16
N SER A 108 -1.82 2.21 17.49
CA SER A 108 -0.50 2.20 18.12
C SER A 108 -0.36 3.39 19.08
N ARG A 109 0.14 3.13 20.29
CA ARG A 109 0.63 4.18 21.18
C ARG A 109 2.02 4.59 20.67
N PHE A 110 2.19 5.87 20.36
CA PHE A 110 3.45 6.40 19.80
C PHE A 110 4.50 6.53 20.90
N THR A 111 5.25 5.46 21.16
CA THR A 111 6.42 5.50 22.03
C THR A 111 7.62 6.03 21.23
N GLN A 112 8.52 6.79 21.86
CA GLN A 112 9.66 7.44 21.19
C GLN A 112 10.53 6.48 20.36
N MET A 113 10.69 5.24 20.80
CA MET A 113 11.44 4.21 20.09
C MET A 113 10.73 3.66 18.85
N ASP A 114 9.41 3.59 18.86
CA ASP A 114 8.61 3.05 17.76
C ASP A 114 8.51 4.00 16.57
N PHE A 115 8.64 5.31 16.82
CA PHE A 115 8.51 6.36 15.81
C PHE A 115 9.61 6.28 14.73
N HIS A 116 10.82 5.84 15.09
CA HIS A 116 11.97 5.88 14.19
C HIS A 116 12.02 4.76 13.14
N VAL A 117 11.52 3.56 13.42
CA VAL A 117 11.69 2.40 12.54
C VAL A 117 10.39 1.64 12.30
N SER A 118 9.57 1.43 13.32
CA SER A 118 8.41 0.55 13.26
C SER A 118 7.24 1.16 12.47
N LEU A 119 6.95 2.44 12.69
CA LEU A 119 5.79 3.10 12.07
C LEU A 119 5.96 3.37 10.56
N PRO A 120 7.08 3.95 10.08
CA PRO A 120 7.28 4.13 8.64
C PRO A 120 7.26 2.80 7.89
N SER A 121 7.82 1.75 8.48
CA SER A 121 7.80 0.41 7.90
C SER A 121 6.37 -0.13 7.76
N LYS A 122 5.51 0.01 8.78
CA LYS A 122 4.10 -0.38 8.70
C LYS A 122 3.34 0.40 7.63
N LEU A 123 3.60 1.71 7.50
CA LEU A 123 2.98 2.56 6.49
C LEU A 123 3.33 2.06 5.08
N VAL A 124 4.60 1.73 4.82
CA VAL A 124 5.04 1.16 3.53
C VAL A 124 4.36 -0.16 3.25
N TRP A 125 4.27 -1.06 4.23
CA TRP A 125 3.58 -2.34 4.06
C TRP A 125 2.10 -2.16 3.73
N GLY A 126 1.41 -1.25 4.44
CA GLY A 126 0.01 -0.91 4.16
C GLY A 126 -0.20 -0.35 2.75
N LEU A 127 0.67 0.59 2.32
CA LEU A 127 0.64 1.15 0.98
C LEU A 127 0.94 0.11 -0.10
N THR A 128 1.90 -0.78 0.14
CA THR A 128 2.24 -1.87 -0.80
C THR A 128 1.06 -2.83 -0.96
N ALA A 129 0.40 -3.21 0.13
CA ALA A 129 -0.79 -4.06 0.09
C ALA A 129 -1.95 -3.37 -0.65
N LEU A 130 -2.16 -2.07 -0.41
CA LEU A 130 -3.15 -1.26 -1.13
C LEU A 130 -2.86 -1.24 -2.63
N PHE A 131 -1.61 -1.07 -3.02
CA PHE A 131 -1.19 -1.06 -4.41
C PHE A 131 -1.45 -2.41 -5.11
N ILE A 132 -1.11 -3.52 -4.45
CA ILE A 132 -1.40 -4.88 -4.97
C ILE A 132 -2.91 -5.06 -5.16
N SER A 133 -3.72 -4.53 -4.25
CA SER A 133 -5.18 -4.57 -4.38
C SER A 133 -5.68 -3.81 -5.61
N ILE A 134 -5.17 -2.59 -5.85
CA ILE A 134 -5.53 -1.79 -7.03
C ILE A 134 -5.14 -2.53 -8.32
N LEU A 135 -3.94 -3.13 -8.36
CA LEU A 135 -3.51 -3.95 -9.50
C LEU A 135 -4.46 -5.13 -9.74
N GLY A 136 -4.86 -5.81 -8.67
CA GLY A 136 -5.82 -6.92 -8.74
C GLY A 136 -7.15 -6.49 -9.35
N VAL A 137 -7.71 -5.36 -8.89
CA VAL A 137 -8.96 -4.78 -9.42
C VAL A 137 -8.84 -4.46 -10.91
N VAL A 138 -7.73 -3.85 -11.34
CA VAL A 138 -7.51 -3.51 -12.76
C VAL A 138 -7.46 -4.76 -13.63
N VAL A 139 -6.77 -5.81 -13.20
CA VAL A 139 -6.71 -7.07 -13.94
C VAL A 139 -8.07 -7.76 -13.95
N ALA A 140 -8.78 -7.81 -12.82
CA ALA A 140 -10.12 -8.37 -12.74
C ALA A 140 -11.10 -7.64 -13.66
N PHE A 141 -11.07 -6.30 -13.66
CA PHE A 141 -11.89 -5.49 -14.55
C PHE A 141 -11.58 -5.77 -16.03
N SER A 142 -10.30 -5.83 -16.39
CA SER A 142 -9.87 -6.12 -17.77
C SER A 142 -10.34 -7.52 -18.23
N ALA A 143 -10.25 -8.52 -17.33
CA ALA A 143 -10.73 -9.88 -17.60
C ALA A 143 -12.26 -9.91 -17.80
N THR A 144 -13.02 -9.13 -16.99
CA THR A 144 -14.47 -8.99 -17.12
C THR A 144 -14.85 -8.34 -18.44
N CYS A 145 -14.20 -7.25 -18.82
CA CYS A 145 -14.45 -6.59 -20.11
C CYS A 145 -14.24 -7.55 -21.27
N PHE A 146 -13.15 -8.32 -21.26
CA PHE A 146 -12.88 -9.32 -22.28
C PHE A 146 -13.96 -10.41 -22.32
N LEU A 147 -14.42 -10.83 -21.17
CA LEU A 147 -15.44 -11.87 -21.03
C LEU A 147 -16.77 -11.42 -21.63
N VAL A 148 -17.23 -10.19 -21.29
CA VAL A 148 -18.49 -9.61 -21.78
C VAL A 148 -18.45 -9.40 -23.28
N VAL A 149 -17.37 -8.81 -23.81
CA VAL A 149 -17.20 -8.55 -25.24
C VAL A 149 -17.21 -9.84 -26.06
N LYS A 150 -16.58 -10.90 -25.55
CA LYS A 150 -16.55 -12.19 -26.23
C LYS A 150 -17.92 -12.89 -26.25
N CYS A 151 -18.76 -12.63 -25.25
CA CYS A 151 -20.04 -13.33 -25.08
C CYS A 151 -21.20 -12.68 -25.84
N GLU A 152 -21.24 -11.35 -25.92
CA GLU A 152 -22.41 -10.62 -26.39
C GLU A 152 -22.29 -10.00 -27.78
N MET A 153 -21.06 -9.81 -28.30
CA MET A 153 -20.88 -9.03 -29.52
C MET A 153 -20.50 -9.88 -30.72
N SER A 154 -21.39 -9.89 -31.73
CA SER A 154 -21.13 -10.34 -33.10
C SER A 154 -20.34 -9.28 -33.91
N TRP A 155 -19.41 -8.55 -33.27
CA TRP A 155 -18.61 -7.53 -33.90
C TRP A 155 -17.39 -8.12 -34.60
N PRO A 156 -16.86 -7.46 -35.63
CA PRO A 156 -15.64 -7.90 -36.28
C PRO A 156 -14.48 -7.96 -35.27
N PRO A 157 -13.59 -8.95 -35.38
CA PRO A 157 -12.54 -9.23 -34.39
C PRO A 157 -11.58 -8.04 -34.16
N ILE A 158 -11.43 -7.15 -35.13
CA ILE A 158 -10.58 -5.96 -35.05
C ILE A 158 -11.12 -4.96 -34.04
N ASP A 159 -12.43 -4.71 -34.02
CA ASP A 159 -13.04 -3.73 -33.11
C ASP A 159 -13.04 -4.23 -31.67
N ILE A 160 -13.20 -5.53 -31.47
CA ILE A 160 -13.08 -6.18 -30.16
C ILE A 160 -11.67 -6.04 -29.61
N ILE A 161 -10.65 -6.29 -30.42
CA ILE A 161 -9.24 -6.15 -30.03
C ILE A 161 -8.92 -4.69 -29.70
N ALA A 162 -9.38 -3.74 -30.49
CA ALA A 162 -9.15 -2.31 -30.25
C ALA A 162 -9.78 -1.85 -28.93
N LEU A 163 -11.01 -2.29 -28.63
CA LEU A 163 -11.72 -1.94 -27.40
C LEU A 163 -11.05 -2.56 -26.16
N VAL A 164 -10.59 -3.80 -26.25
CA VAL A 164 -9.84 -4.47 -25.16
C VAL A 164 -8.48 -3.79 -24.93
N ILE A 165 -7.74 -3.51 -25.97
CA ILE A 165 -6.45 -2.77 -25.84
C ILE A 165 -6.68 -1.40 -25.26
N GLY A 166 -7.71 -0.67 -25.70
CA GLY A 166 -8.06 0.65 -25.18
C GLY A 166 -8.41 0.63 -23.69
N THR A 167 -9.22 -0.35 -23.24
CA THR A 167 -9.57 -0.52 -21.83
C THR A 167 -8.37 -0.89 -20.98
N ILE A 168 -7.51 -1.78 -21.45
CA ILE A 168 -6.27 -2.14 -20.76
C ILE A 168 -5.33 -0.93 -20.65
N ALA A 169 -5.12 -0.19 -21.73
CA ALA A 169 -4.27 1.00 -21.75
C ALA A 169 -4.79 2.07 -20.79
N LEU A 170 -6.10 2.32 -20.77
CA LEU A 170 -6.74 3.27 -19.85
C LEU A 170 -6.61 2.82 -18.40
N ALA A 171 -6.72 1.53 -18.13
CA ALA A 171 -6.58 0.94 -16.79
C ALA A 171 -5.14 1.02 -16.27
N PHE A 172 -4.13 1.04 -17.13
CA PHE A 172 -2.73 1.21 -16.71
C PHE A 172 -2.39 2.66 -16.32
N LEU A 173 -3.16 3.64 -16.75
CA LEU A 173 -2.90 5.05 -16.46
C LEU A 173 -2.87 5.37 -14.95
N PRO A 174 -3.86 4.97 -14.12
CA PRO A 174 -3.79 5.19 -12.68
C PRO A 174 -2.66 4.40 -12.01
N ILE A 175 -2.25 3.26 -12.56
CA ILE A 175 -1.13 2.48 -12.04
C ILE A 175 0.18 3.24 -12.24
N ILE A 176 0.41 3.77 -13.45
CA ILE A 176 1.59 4.56 -13.76
C ILE A 176 1.64 5.83 -12.89
N ALA A 177 0.51 6.53 -12.77
CA ALA A 177 0.40 7.71 -11.91
C ALA A 177 0.72 7.36 -10.44
N PHE A 178 0.20 6.24 -9.92
CA PHE A 178 0.47 5.79 -8.56
C PHE A 178 1.97 5.46 -8.37
N ILE A 179 2.58 4.72 -9.29
CA ILE A 179 4.02 4.40 -9.24
C ILE A 179 4.85 5.68 -9.21
N LEU A 180 4.57 6.64 -10.10
CA LEU A 180 5.33 7.89 -10.19
C LEU A 180 5.19 8.73 -8.92
N LEU A 181 3.98 8.83 -8.36
CA LEU A 181 3.72 9.61 -7.15
C LEU A 181 4.29 8.95 -5.89
N HIS A 182 4.21 7.61 -5.80
CA HIS A 182 4.66 6.87 -4.62
C HIS A 182 6.13 6.45 -4.69
N TYR A 183 6.75 6.46 -5.88
CA TYR A 183 8.17 6.13 -6.04
C TYR A 183 9.06 7.02 -5.18
N GLN A 184 8.80 8.32 -5.12
CA GLN A 184 9.56 9.26 -4.30
C GLN A 184 9.42 8.92 -2.81
N LEU A 185 8.19 8.68 -2.33
CA LEU A 185 7.94 8.31 -0.95
C LEU A 185 8.62 6.97 -0.61
N TRP A 186 8.51 5.98 -1.50
CA TRP A 186 9.12 4.67 -1.32
C TRP A 186 10.65 4.75 -1.34
N ALA A 187 11.20 5.53 -2.25
CA ALA A 187 12.64 5.78 -2.36
C ALA A 187 13.18 6.50 -1.11
N ASP A 188 12.48 7.50 -0.59
CA ASP A 188 12.89 8.25 0.60
C ASP A 188 12.86 7.37 1.86
N ILE A 189 11.85 6.54 2.03
CA ILE A 189 11.74 5.62 3.16
C ILE A 189 12.80 4.52 3.05
N MET A 190 13.00 3.94 1.88
CA MET A 190 14.07 2.95 1.65
C MET A 190 15.45 3.57 1.88
N ARG A 191 15.66 4.79 1.41
CA ARG A 191 16.92 5.53 1.61
C ARG A 191 17.13 5.86 3.08
N SER A 192 16.11 6.28 3.81
CA SER A 192 16.18 6.55 5.24
C SER A 192 16.42 5.29 6.07
N THR A 193 15.75 4.17 5.72
CA THR A 193 15.83 2.94 6.50
C THR A 193 17.08 2.12 6.20
N TYR A 194 17.48 2.02 4.94
CA TYR A 194 18.62 1.17 4.55
C TYR A 194 19.95 1.91 4.46
N TRP A 195 19.97 3.19 4.06
CA TRP A 195 21.22 3.93 3.95
C TRP A 195 21.75 4.45 5.27
N SER A 196 20.93 4.65 6.28
CA SER A 196 21.42 4.97 7.62
C SER A 196 22.28 3.84 8.21
N VAL A 197 21.96 2.59 7.90
CA VAL A 197 22.73 1.41 8.31
C VAL A 197 24.06 1.31 7.55
N PHE A 198 24.14 1.78 6.31
CA PHE A 198 25.35 1.69 5.49
C PHE A 198 26.34 2.82 5.75
N LEU A 199 25.89 3.98 6.20
CA LEU A 199 26.73 5.14 6.54
C LEU A 199 27.39 5.04 7.92
N PHE A 200 26.88 4.18 8.81
CA PHE A 200 27.46 3.95 10.13
C PHE A 200 28.33 2.70 10.18
N LYS A 201 29.24 2.53 9.21
CA LYS A 201 30.34 1.57 9.35
C LYS A 201 31.28 2.11 10.46
N PRO A 202 31.47 1.39 11.58
CA PRO A 202 32.35 1.86 12.63
C PRO A 202 33.75 1.99 12.06
N SER A 203 34.23 3.21 11.94
CA SER A 203 35.65 3.47 11.63
C SER A 203 36.48 2.94 12.80
N LYS A 204 37.22 1.85 12.58
CA LYS A 204 38.26 1.37 13.48
C LYS A 204 39.48 2.30 13.42
N HIS A 205 39.35 3.51 13.86
CA HIS A 205 40.52 4.30 14.24
C HIS A 205 40.77 4.09 15.74
N ARG A 206 41.72 3.22 16.04
CA ARG A 206 42.46 3.23 17.31
C ARG A 206 43.20 4.56 17.34
N ILE A 207 42.82 5.43 18.19
CA ILE A 207 43.64 6.55 18.60
C ILE A 207 44.44 6.02 19.80
N PHE A 208 45.73 5.94 19.59
CA PHE A 208 46.73 5.69 20.65
C PHE A 208 46.66 6.78 21.71
#